data_9170cd0381536182f0af1d93d30c78a7
#
_entry.id   9170cd0381536182f0af1d93d30c78a7
#
_cell.length_a   1.000
_cell.length_b   1.000
_cell.length_c   1.000
_cell.angle_alpha   90.00
_cell.angle_beta   90.00
_cell.angle_gamma   90.00
#
_symmetry.space_group_name_H-M   'P 1'
#
loop_
_entity.id
_entity.type
_entity.pdbx_description
1 polymer ?
#
loop_
_entity_poly.entity_id
_entity_poly.type
_entity_poly.pdbx_seq_one_letter_code
_entity_poly.pdbx_strand_id
1 'polypeptide(L)'
;LHNLMERSEWKIARRLYFSEEGKARTSRPAVRVALGGILIGVMVMIVAICVVVGFKQEVQRKVAGFGSHIQVVNFDNNATYELRPIDLSDSLMQKLRTLPHVKQVSLFASKPGILKTDSAFQGIVFKGTDYWEYFADNLVEGRLPEAKNEVIISTVLANQLHLSTDDAILCYFVEEELRVRRLYIVGLYNTSMSEMDRLFVLGDIELVRQLNHWKP
;
A
#
# COMPACT_ATOMS: atom_id res chain seq x y z
N LEU A 1 -7.39 -52.22 3.26
CA LEU A 1 -6.34 -52.53 2.28
C LEU A 1 -5.35 -51.34 2.13
N HIS A 2 -5.79 -50.07 2.17
CA HIS A 2 -4.93 -48.89 2.04
C HIS A 2 -3.88 -48.79 3.19
N ASN A 3 -4.27 -49.00 4.44
CA ASN A 3 -3.40 -48.94 5.61
C ASN A 3 -2.33 -50.06 5.72
N LEU A 4 -2.53 -51.20 5.01
CA LEU A 4 -1.57 -52.32 4.98
C LEU A 4 -0.47 -52.04 3.92
N MET A 5 -0.78 -51.37 2.84
CA MET A 5 0.19 -50.95 1.81
C MET A 5 1.18 -49.91 2.35
N GLU A 6 0.71 -48.85 3.02
CA GLU A 6 1.59 -47.81 3.60
C GLU A 6 2.58 -48.39 4.62
N ARG A 7 2.15 -49.35 5.45
CA ARG A 7 3.03 -50.00 6.42
C ARG A 7 4.10 -50.87 5.77
N SER A 8 3.82 -51.48 4.63
CA SER A 8 4.79 -52.33 3.92
C SER A 8 5.83 -51.48 3.17
N GLU A 9 5.43 -50.40 2.57
CA GLU A 9 6.35 -49.47 1.88
C GLU A 9 7.33 -48.83 2.87
N TRP A 10 6.86 -48.39 4.02
CA TRP A 10 7.71 -47.84 5.07
C TRP A 10 8.70 -48.86 5.65
N LYS A 11 8.27 -50.12 5.81
CA LYS A 11 9.15 -51.23 6.26
C LYS A 11 10.22 -51.54 5.21
N ILE A 12 9.86 -51.57 3.93
CA ILE A 12 10.79 -51.80 2.81
C ILE A 12 11.81 -50.65 2.73
N ALA A 13 11.36 -49.42 2.81
CA ALA A 13 12.23 -48.24 2.79
C ALA A 13 13.22 -48.25 3.96
N ARG A 14 12.72 -48.57 5.19
CA ARG A 14 13.56 -48.67 6.38
C ARG A 14 14.59 -49.81 6.26
N ARG A 15 14.20 -50.98 5.72
CA ARG A 15 15.09 -52.12 5.54
C ARG A 15 16.16 -51.84 4.48
N LEU A 16 15.81 -51.20 3.39
CA LEU A 16 16.77 -50.73 2.36
C LEU A 16 17.78 -49.72 2.90
N TYR A 17 17.34 -48.84 3.79
CA TYR A 17 18.22 -47.80 4.35
C TYR A 17 19.12 -48.30 5.48
N PHE A 18 18.65 -49.29 6.32
CA PHE A 18 19.34 -49.77 7.52
C PHE A 18 19.91 -51.18 7.39
N SER A 19 19.76 -51.89 6.25
CA SER A 19 20.34 -53.24 6.10
C SER A 19 21.87 -53.19 6.02
N GLU A 20 22.51 -53.93 6.90
CA GLU A 20 23.99 -54.02 7.01
C GLU A 20 24.63 -55.02 6.08
N GLU A 21 23.90 -55.75 5.25
CA GLU A 21 24.44 -56.83 4.44
C GLU A 21 25.14 -56.36 3.17
N GLY A 22 26.39 -56.36 3.24
CA GLY A 22 27.51 -56.91 2.44
C GLY A 22 27.78 -56.37 1.00
N LYS A 23 26.93 -55.71 0.22
CA LYS A 23 27.24 -55.24 -1.14
C LYS A 23 26.79 -53.83 -1.47
N ALA A 24 26.15 -53.13 -0.57
CA ALA A 24 25.56 -51.78 -0.82
C ALA A 24 26.48 -50.60 -0.40
N ARG A 25 27.79 -50.83 -0.25
CA ARG A 25 28.71 -49.75 0.24
C ARG A 25 28.87 -48.58 -0.74
N THR A 26 28.62 -48.86 -2.03
CA THR A 26 28.77 -47.83 -3.08
C THR A 26 27.48 -47.05 -3.35
N SER A 27 26.29 -47.58 -3.03
CA SER A 27 25.02 -46.90 -3.29
C SER A 27 24.55 -45.99 -2.16
N ARG A 28 25.01 -46.19 -0.94
CA ARG A 28 24.63 -45.41 0.24
C ARG A 28 24.99 -43.89 0.10
N PRO A 29 26.20 -43.51 -0.31
CA PRO A 29 26.49 -42.07 -0.54
C PRO A 29 25.66 -41.49 -1.68
N ALA A 30 25.42 -42.22 -2.75
CA ALA A 30 24.58 -41.75 -3.87
C ALA A 30 23.12 -41.47 -3.44
N VAL A 31 22.53 -42.38 -2.64
CA VAL A 31 21.17 -42.18 -2.09
C VAL A 31 21.10 -40.97 -1.14
N ARG A 32 22.13 -40.78 -0.31
CA ARG A 32 22.18 -39.62 0.60
C ARG A 32 22.29 -38.30 -0.18
N VAL A 33 23.11 -38.27 -1.22
CA VAL A 33 23.23 -37.08 -2.09
C VAL A 33 21.91 -36.81 -2.82
N ALA A 34 21.28 -37.85 -3.38
CA ALA A 34 19.98 -37.72 -4.04
C ALA A 34 18.90 -37.22 -3.06
N LEU A 35 18.81 -37.79 -1.86
CA LEU A 35 17.87 -37.35 -0.83
C LEU A 35 18.12 -35.90 -0.38
N GLY A 36 19.40 -35.54 -0.21
CA GLY A 36 19.81 -34.16 0.10
C GLY A 36 19.41 -33.20 -1.03
N GLY A 37 19.61 -33.59 -2.28
CA GLY A 37 19.19 -32.78 -3.43
C GLY A 37 17.66 -32.55 -3.51
N ILE A 38 16.89 -33.60 -3.26
CA ILE A 38 15.42 -33.49 -3.19
C ILE A 38 14.99 -32.57 -2.04
N LEU A 39 15.59 -32.74 -0.86
CA LEU A 39 15.28 -31.95 0.33
C LEU A 39 15.55 -30.46 0.09
N ILE A 40 16.72 -30.13 -0.48
CA ILE A 40 17.09 -28.75 -0.85
C ILE A 40 16.11 -28.23 -1.90
N GLY A 41 15.78 -29.00 -2.92
CA GLY A 41 14.83 -28.61 -3.97
C GLY A 41 13.45 -28.25 -3.42
N VAL A 42 12.91 -29.10 -2.54
CA VAL A 42 11.63 -28.83 -1.86
C VAL A 42 11.71 -27.60 -0.97
N MET A 43 12.80 -27.46 -0.21
CA MET A 43 13.01 -26.31 0.66
C MET A 43 13.02 -24.99 -0.16
N VAL A 44 13.77 -24.95 -1.25
CA VAL A 44 13.81 -23.77 -2.14
C VAL A 44 12.43 -23.45 -2.71
N MET A 45 11.68 -24.48 -3.12
CA MET A 45 10.32 -24.29 -3.63
C MET A 45 9.38 -23.69 -2.58
N ILE A 46 9.43 -24.18 -1.35
CA ILE A 46 8.61 -23.64 -0.24
C ILE A 46 8.98 -22.18 0.03
N VAL A 47 10.28 -21.89 0.14
CA VAL A 47 10.75 -20.51 0.36
C VAL A 47 10.29 -19.59 -0.78
N ALA A 48 10.42 -20.01 -2.03
CA ALA A 48 9.97 -19.22 -3.18
C ALA A 48 8.46 -18.91 -3.11
N ILE A 49 7.63 -19.90 -2.78
CA ILE A 49 6.19 -19.69 -2.61
C ILE A 49 5.90 -18.71 -1.47
N CYS A 50 6.55 -18.88 -0.32
CA CYS A 50 6.38 -17.96 0.83
C CYS A 50 6.74 -16.52 0.48
N VAL A 51 7.85 -16.31 -0.24
CA VAL A 51 8.27 -14.98 -0.69
C VAL A 51 7.23 -14.36 -1.63
N VAL A 52 6.77 -15.10 -2.64
CA VAL A 52 5.77 -14.60 -3.60
C VAL A 52 4.46 -14.24 -2.93
N VAL A 53 3.96 -15.11 -2.05
CA VAL A 53 2.70 -14.87 -1.31
C VAL A 53 2.85 -13.68 -0.37
N GLY A 54 3.96 -13.61 0.39
CA GLY A 54 4.23 -12.50 1.30
C GLY A 54 4.36 -11.16 0.57
N PHE A 55 5.09 -11.13 -0.54
CA PHE A 55 5.22 -9.93 -1.37
C PHE A 55 3.86 -9.47 -1.93
N LYS A 56 3.06 -10.39 -2.48
CA LYS A 56 1.72 -10.06 -2.97
C LYS A 56 0.84 -9.44 -1.88
N GLN A 57 0.83 -10.03 -0.68
CA GLN A 57 0.04 -9.50 0.44
C GLN A 57 0.51 -8.11 0.88
N GLU A 58 1.82 -7.89 0.92
CA GLU A 58 2.39 -6.59 1.29
C GLU A 58 2.04 -5.50 0.27
N VAL A 59 2.16 -5.79 -1.03
CA VAL A 59 1.76 -4.86 -2.10
C VAL A 59 0.27 -4.55 -2.02
N GLN A 60 -0.58 -5.57 -1.85
CA GLN A 60 -2.03 -5.37 -1.71
C GLN A 60 -2.36 -4.51 -0.49
N ARG A 61 -1.72 -4.73 0.66
CA ARG A 61 -1.92 -3.95 1.87
C ARG A 61 -1.56 -2.48 1.66
N LYS A 62 -0.42 -2.19 1.03
CA LYS A 62 0.03 -0.82 0.76
C LYS A 62 -0.89 -0.10 -0.23
N VAL A 63 -1.23 -0.72 -1.34
CA VAL A 63 -2.11 -0.13 -2.36
C VAL A 63 -3.51 0.11 -1.79
N ALA A 64 -4.06 -0.86 -1.06
CA ALA A 64 -5.37 -0.71 -0.44
C ALA A 64 -5.37 0.30 0.72
N GLY A 65 -4.29 0.39 1.49
CA GLY A 65 -4.13 1.38 2.56
C GLY A 65 -4.08 2.81 2.01
N PHE A 66 -3.37 3.02 0.91
CA PHE A 66 -3.29 4.32 0.26
C PHE A 66 -4.56 4.69 -0.52
N GLY A 67 -5.12 3.74 -1.28
CA GLY A 67 -6.19 3.96 -2.24
C GLY A 67 -7.56 3.39 -1.87
N SER A 68 -7.67 2.59 -0.79
CA SER A 68 -8.80 1.72 -0.43
C SER A 68 -8.96 0.47 -1.33
N HIS A 69 -9.72 -0.53 -0.84
CA HIS A 69 -9.96 -1.77 -1.60
C HIS A 69 -10.96 -1.57 -2.74
N ILE A 70 -11.94 -0.68 -2.53
CA ILE A 70 -12.99 -0.35 -3.49
C ILE A 70 -13.15 1.16 -3.49
N GLN A 71 -13.12 1.76 -4.66
CA GLN A 71 -13.40 3.18 -4.86
C GLN A 71 -14.69 3.33 -5.67
N VAL A 72 -15.58 4.17 -5.17
CA VAL A 72 -16.77 4.60 -5.90
C VAL A 72 -16.51 6.00 -6.41
N VAL A 73 -16.47 6.16 -7.71
CA VAL A 73 -16.18 7.42 -8.40
C VAL A 73 -17.28 7.72 -9.40
N ASN A 74 -17.36 8.98 -9.84
CA ASN A 74 -18.30 9.37 -10.88
C ASN A 74 -17.94 8.65 -12.19
N PHE A 75 -18.96 8.22 -12.95
CA PHE A 75 -18.80 7.52 -14.22
C PHE A 75 -18.03 8.34 -15.27
N ASP A 76 -18.18 9.65 -15.24
CA ASP A 76 -17.50 10.59 -16.17
C ASP A 76 -16.07 10.92 -15.77
N ASN A 77 -15.54 10.33 -14.70
CA ASN A 77 -14.14 10.50 -14.33
C ASN A 77 -13.25 9.81 -15.35
N ASN A 78 -12.76 10.58 -16.30
CA ASN A 78 -11.64 10.17 -17.15
C ASN A 78 -10.41 9.98 -16.26
N ALA A 79 -9.39 9.24 -16.74
CA ALA A 79 -8.18 8.87 -16.02
C ALA A 79 -7.32 10.07 -15.55
N THR A 80 -7.94 11.14 -15.12
CA THR A 80 -7.31 12.35 -14.56
C THR A 80 -7.44 12.33 -13.04
N TYR A 81 -6.48 12.92 -12.37
CA TYR A 81 -6.51 13.08 -10.90
C TYR A 81 -7.53 14.13 -10.42
N GLU A 82 -8.19 14.82 -11.33
CA GLU A 82 -9.28 15.74 -11.01
C GLU A 82 -10.60 15.00 -11.01
N LEU A 83 -11.07 14.66 -9.80
CA LEU A 83 -12.28 13.89 -9.59
C LEU A 83 -13.51 14.80 -9.65
N ARG A 84 -14.55 14.37 -10.37
CA ARG A 84 -15.88 14.98 -10.26
C ARG A 84 -16.60 14.46 -9.02
N PRO A 85 -17.34 15.31 -8.31
CA PRO A 85 -18.07 14.87 -7.12
C PRO A 85 -19.14 13.86 -7.47
N ILE A 86 -19.46 13.01 -6.51
CA ILE A 86 -20.66 12.15 -6.53
C ILE A 86 -21.63 12.68 -5.48
N ASP A 87 -22.92 12.67 -5.81
CA ASP A 87 -23.96 12.99 -4.85
C ASP A 87 -24.13 11.82 -3.88
N LEU A 88 -23.66 12.01 -2.66
CA LEU A 88 -23.79 11.05 -1.57
C LEU A 88 -24.92 11.47 -0.66
N SER A 89 -26.06 10.80 -0.77
CA SER A 89 -27.12 10.97 0.23
C SER A 89 -26.75 10.24 1.52
N ASP A 90 -27.16 10.79 2.67
CA ASP A 90 -26.94 10.17 3.98
C ASP A 90 -27.46 8.73 4.04
N SER A 91 -28.58 8.48 3.36
CA SER A 91 -29.16 7.14 3.26
C SER A 91 -28.27 6.16 2.51
N LEU A 92 -27.54 6.59 1.48
CA LEU A 92 -26.57 5.77 0.75
C LEU A 92 -25.36 5.49 1.62
N MET A 93 -24.82 6.50 2.30
CA MET A 93 -23.69 6.35 3.22
C MET A 93 -24.01 5.35 4.34
N GLN A 94 -25.20 5.45 4.91
CA GLN A 94 -25.64 4.52 5.94
C GLN A 94 -25.78 3.09 5.41
N LYS A 95 -26.34 2.91 4.21
CA LYS A 95 -26.42 1.59 3.55
C LYS A 95 -25.03 1.00 3.31
N LEU A 96 -24.07 1.79 2.80
CA LEU A 96 -22.71 1.33 2.56
C LEU A 96 -22.02 0.85 3.84
N ARG A 97 -22.22 1.57 4.96
CA ARG A 97 -21.66 1.21 6.28
C ARG A 97 -22.26 -0.07 6.87
N THR A 98 -23.49 -0.43 6.47
CA THR A 98 -24.18 -1.63 6.96
C THR A 98 -23.94 -2.88 6.10
N LEU A 99 -23.25 -2.75 4.97
CA LEU A 99 -22.93 -3.90 4.12
C LEU A 99 -22.02 -4.91 4.83
N PRO A 100 -22.25 -6.22 4.67
CA PRO A 100 -21.38 -7.23 5.22
C PRO A 100 -19.97 -7.11 4.60
N HIS A 101 -18.95 -7.32 5.42
CA HIS A 101 -17.53 -7.23 5.04
C HIS A 101 -17.02 -5.81 4.72
N VAL A 102 -17.81 -4.77 4.92
CA VAL A 102 -17.33 -3.39 4.89
C VAL A 102 -16.80 -3.01 6.28
N LYS A 103 -15.50 -2.79 6.39
CA LYS A 103 -14.87 -2.35 7.65
C LYS A 103 -15.10 -0.85 7.86
N GLN A 104 -14.95 -0.07 6.81
CA GLN A 104 -15.01 1.39 6.88
C GLN A 104 -15.39 1.98 5.53
N VAL A 105 -16.11 3.09 5.56
CA VAL A 105 -16.41 3.93 4.39
C VAL A 105 -15.83 5.31 4.68
N SER A 106 -14.95 5.80 3.83
CA SER A 106 -14.28 7.08 3.94
C SER A 106 -14.47 7.90 2.68
N LEU A 107 -14.37 9.21 2.82
CA LEU A 107 -14.43 10.16 1.73
C LEU A 107 -13.02 10.53 1.29
N PHE A 108 -12.86 10.75 0.00
CA PHE A 108 -11.63 11.32 -0.53
C PHE A 108 -11.94 12.22 -1.70
N ALA A 109 -11.04 13.17 -1.93
CA ALA A 109 -11.04 14.01 -3.11
C ALA A 109 -9.61 14.27 -3.52
N SER A 110 -9.32 14.38 -4.81
CA SER A 110 -7.99 14.74 -5.28
C SER A 110 -8.05 15.90 -6.25
N LYS A 111 -7.00 16.72 -6.20
CA LYS A 111 -6.83 17.86 -7.09
C LYS A 111 -5.36 18.02 -7.48
N PRO A 112 -5.05 18.08 -8.78
CA PRO A 112 -3.70 18.38 -9.24
C PRO A 112 -3.27 19.78 -8.79
N GLY A 113 -2.00 19.90 -8.43
CA GLY A 113 -1.42 21.18 -8.05
C GLY A 113 0.07 21.23 -8.29
N ILE A 114 0.66 22.39 -8.08
CA ILE A 114 2.09 22.62 -8.21
C ILE A 114 2.59 23.23 -6.91
N LEU A 115 3.47 22.53 -6.23
CA LEU A 115 4.23 23.09 -5.12
C LEU A 115 5.36 23.98 -5.67
N LYS A 116 5.50 25.14 -5.08
CA LYS A 116 6.58 26.07 -5.42
C LYS A 116 7.40 26.38 -4.19
N THR A 117 8.70 26.11 -4.29
CA THR A 117 9.72 26.62 -3.37
C THR A 117 10.53 27.73 -4.05
N ASP A 118 11.45 28.34 -3.35
CA ASP A 118 12.33 29.39 -3.91
C ASP A 118 13.21 28.85 -5.05
N SER A 119 13.52 27.55 -5.05
CA SER A 119 14.47 26.91 -5.95
C SER A 119 13.86 25.88 -6.91
N ALA A 120 12.62 25.41 -6.66
CA ALA A 120 12.04 24.30 -7.41
C ALA A 120 10.52 24.40 -7.58
N PHE A 121 10.04 23.73 -8.63
CA PHE A 121 8.62 23.46 -8.86
C PHE A 121 8.39 21.96 -8.91
N GLN A 122 7.38 21.47 -8.21
CA GLN A 122 7.01 20.06 -8.22
C GLN A 122 5.51 19.91 -8.47
N GLY A 123 5.15 19.19 -9.53
CA GLY A 123 3.77 18.77 -9.77
C GLY A 123 3.36 17.72 -8.72
N ILE A 124 2.22 17.94 -8.12
CA ILE A 124 1.68 17.02 -7.09
C ILE A 124 0.18 16.78 -7.31
N VAL A 125 -0.32 15.77 -6.63
CA VAL A 125 -1.75 15.57 -6.42
C VAL A 125 -2.05 15.80 -4.95
N PHE A 126 -2.80 16.84 -4.66
CA PHE A 126 -3.36 17.03 -3.33
C PHE A 126 -4.50 16.05 -3.12
N LYS A 127 -4.38 15.18 -2.12
CA LYS A 127 -5.41 14.23 -1.73
C LYS A 127 -5.98 14.65 -0.39
N GLY A 128 -7.22 15.12 -0.42
CA GLY A 128 -8.02 15.35 0.78
C GLY A 128 -8.71 14.04 1.21
N THR A 129 -8.63 13.71 2.48
CA THR A 129 -9.23 12.51 3.05
C THR A 129 -9.74 12.76 4.47
N ASP A 130 -10.72 11.96 4.88
CA ASP A 130 -11.19 11.86 6.27
C ASP A 130 -10.64 10.60 6.98
N TYR A 131 -9.81 9.81 6.28
CA TYR A 131 -9.24 8.56 6.79
C TYR A 131 -7.74 8.65 6.99
N TRP A 132 -7.31 8.60 8.23
CA TRP A 132 -5.92 8.84 8.62
C TRP A 132 -5.20 7.63 9.21
N GLU A 133 -5.91 6.52 9.53
CA GLU A 133 -5.33 5.35 10.20
C GLU A 133 -4.09 4.81 9.48
N TYR A 134 -4.19 4.60 8.16
CA TYR A 134 -3.06 4.12 7.36
C TYR A 134 -1.87 5.08 7.37
N PHE A 135 -2.14 6.38 7.32
CA PHE A 135 -1.06 7.39 7.30
C PHE A 135 -0.47 7.63 8.69
N ALA A 136 -1.24 7.43 9.75
CA ALA A 136 -0.74 7.43 11.13
C ALA A 136 0.29 6.32 11.35
N ASP A 137 0.01 5.12 10.83
CA ASP A 137 0.93 3.97 10.92
C ASP A 137 2.24 4.18 10.12
N ASN A 138 2.20 5.06 9.12
CA ASN A 138 3.34 5.37 8.24
C ASN A 138 3.94 6.76 8.52
N LEU A 139 3.53 7.44 9.57
CA LEU A 139 4.07 8.73 9.97
C LEU A 139 5.48 8.53 10.55
N VAL A 140 6.44 9.30 10.03
CA VAL A 140 7.85 9.23 10.42
C VAL A 140 8.19 10.34 11.39
N GLU A 141 7.61 11.55 11.18
CA GLU A 141 7.90 12.74 11.97
C GLU A 141 6.68 13.65 12.02
N GLY A 142 6.52 14.40 13.11
CA GLY A 142 5.44 15.37 13.29
C GLY A 142 4.11 14.73 13.71
N ARG A 143 3.01 15.27 13.22
CA ARG A 143 1.64 14.86 13.55
C ARG A 143 0.73 14.84 12.33
N LEU A 144 -0.47 14.29 12.48
CA LEU A 144 -1.51 14.37 11.47
C LEU A 144 -2.13 15.77 11.38
N PRO A 145 -2.69 16.18 10.22
CA PRO A 145 -3.38 17.45 10.08
C PRO A 145 -4.61 17.55 10.97
N GLU A 146 -4.77 18.68 11.64
CA GLU A 146 -5.94 19.04 12.45
C GLU A 146 -6.67 20.27 11.87
N ALA A 147 -5.95 21.12 11.13
CA ALA A 147 -6.50 22.28 10.48
C ALA A 147 -6.52 22.15 8.95
N LYS A 148 -7.43 22.86 8.30
CA LYS A 148 -7.66 22.77 6.84
C LYS A 148 -6.44 23.04 5.98
N ASN A 149 -5.54 23.91 6.44
CA ASN A 149 -4.33 24.26 5.68
C ASN A 149 -3.11 23.45 6.12
N GLU A 150 -3.28 22.51 7.03
CA GLU A 150 -2.22 21.60 7.44
C GLU A 150 -2.15 20.41 6.51
N VAL A 151 -0.93 19.98 6.22
CA VAL A 151 -0.65 18.88 5.32
C VAL A 151 0.45 18.00 5.86
N ILE A 152 0.43 16.74 5.44
CA ILE A 152 1.59 15.87 5.55
C ILE A 152 2.12 15.58 4.16
N ILE A 153 3.43 15.55 4.03
CA ILE A 153 4.14 15.21 2.80
C ILE A 153 5.02 13.99 3.02
N SER A 154 5.41 13.33 1.95
CA SER A 154 6.34 12.21 2.10
C SER A 154 7.76 12.68 2.41
N THR A 155 8.54 11.83 3.06
CA THR A 155 9.98 12.07 3.27
C THR A 155 10.73 12.20 1.94
N VAL A 156 10.26 11.53 0.88
CA VAL A 156 10.83 11.62 -0.47
C VAL A 156 10.64 13.02 -1.04
N LEU A 157 9.42 13.56 -0.95
CA LEU A 157 9.08 14.89 -1.44
C LEU A 157 9.76 15.98 -0.58
N ALA A 158 9.79 15.81 0.74
CA ALA A 158 10.47 16.70 1.68
C ALA A 158 11.97 16.83 1.34
N ASN A 159 12.65 15.72 1.16
CA ASN A 159 14.07 15.72 0.78
C ASN A 159 14.30 16.35 -0.61
N GLN A 160 13.44 16.09 -1.58
CA GLN A 160 13.55 16.63 -2.93
C GLN A 160 13.39 18.15 -2.96
N LEU A 161 12.52 18.70 -2.13
CA LEU A 161 12.21 20.13 -2.07
C LEU A 161 12.93 20.87 -0.95
N HIS A 162 13.75 20.15 -0.16
CA HIS A 162 14.43 20.69 1.05
C HIS A 162 13.46 21.30 2.05
N LEU A 163 12.39 20.58 2.35
CA LEU A 163 11.33 20.98 3.27
C LEU A 163 11.40 20.14 4.55
N SER A 164 10.99 20.75 5.65
CA SER A 164 10.91 20.13 6.97
C SER A 164 9.51 20.30 7.57
N THR A 165 9.26 19.65 8.68
CA THR A 165 8.09 19.95 9.53
C THR A 165 8.12 21.41 9.96
N ASP A 166 6.92 22.01 10.11
CA ASP A 166 6.67 23.42 10.41
C ASP A 166 6.96 24.42 9.29
N ASP A 167 7.48 23.97 8.14
CA ASP A 167 7.62 24.81 6.97
C ASP A 167 6.27 25.15 6.33
N ALA A 168 6.19 26.33 5.73
CA ALA A 168 5.06 26.76 4.94
C ALA A 168 5.40 26.79 3.45
N ILE A 169 4.55 26.17 2.63
CA ILE A 169 4.73 26.08 1.18
C ILE A 169 3.54 26.64 0.42
N LEU A 170 3.79 27.22 -0.73
CA LEU A 170 2.73 27.66 -1.65
C LEU A 170 2.37 26.54 -2.61
N CYS A 171 1.09 26.21 -2.65
CA CYS A 171 0.51 25.29 -3.62
C CYS A 171 -0.39 26.05 -4.60
N TYR A 172 -0.12 25.88 -5.87
CA TYR A 172 -0.84 26.46 -6.98
C TYR A 172 -1.78 25.41 -7.58
N PHE A 173 -3.06 25.67 -7.53
CA PHE A 173 -4.09 24.86 -8.18
C PHE A 173 -4.52 25.57 -9.45
N VAL A 174 -4.37 24.88 -10.58
CA VAL A 174 -4.67 25.42 -11.90
C VAL A 174 -6.05 24.92 -12.34
N GLU A 175 -6.99 25.82 -12.46
CA GLU A 175 -8.30 25.65 -13.05
C GLU A 175 -8.53 26.77 -14.08
N GLU A 176 -9.76 27.21 -14.28
CA GLU A 176 -10.08 28.43 -15.05
C GLU A 176 -9.40 29.67 -14.43
N GLU A 177 -9.24 29.69 -13.11
CA GLU A 177 -8.48 30.69 -12.37
C GLU A 177 -7.38 30.03 -11.54
N LEU A 178 -6.21 30.68 -11.49
CA LEU A 178 -5.08 30.25 -10.68
C LEU A 178 -5.38 30.49 -9.19
N ARG A 179 -5.48 29.44 -8.40
CA ARG A 179 -5.72 29.54 -6.96
C ARG A 179 -4.49 29.15 -6.18
N VAL A 180 -4.02 30.06 -5.35
CA VAL A 180 -2.86 29.85 -4.51
C VAL A 180 -3.31 29.59 -3.07
N ARG A 181 -2.73 28.58 -2.44
CA ARG A 181 -2.94 28.27 -1.03
C ARG A 181 -1.59 28.13 -0.34
N ARG A 182 -1.51 28.70 0.85
CA ARG A 182 -0.39 28.48 1.75
C ARG A 182 -0.71 27.29 2.63
N LEU A 183 0.11 26.25 2.54
CA LEU A 183 -0.01 25.00 3.27
C LEU A 183 1.09 24.92 4.32
N TYR A 184 0.79 24.36 5.49
CA TYR A 184 1.73 24.16 6.58
C TYR A 184 2.02 22.66 6.72
N ILE A 185 3.29 22.29 6.64
CA ILE A 185 3.73 20.90 6.75
C ILE A 185 3.80 20.55 8.23
N VAL A 186 2.90 19.70 8.71
CA VAL A 186 2.83 19.31 10.13
C VAL A 186 3.34 17.91 10.38
N GLY A 187 3.65 17.15 9.33
CA GLY A 187 4.24 15.82 9.46
C GLY A 187 4.79 15.28 8.17
N LEU A 188 5.67 14.31 8.35
CA LEU A 188 6.31 13.57 7.25
C LEU A 188 5.92 12.11 7.32
N TYR A 189 5.50 11.53 6.18
CA TYR A 189 5.14 10.12 6.08
C TYR A 189 6.04 9.37 5.10
N ASN A 190 6.06 8.03 5.20
CA ASN A 190 6.78 7.16 4.27
C ASN A 190 6.03 5.83 4.10
N THR A 191 5.41 5.63 2.95
CA THR A 191 4.72 4.38 2.63
C THR A 191 5.62 3.35 1.95
N SER A 192 6.84 3.73 1.62
CA SER A 192 7.78 2.94 0.81
C SER A 192 7.25 2.62 -0.59
N MET A 193 6.33 3.45 -1.10
CA MET A 193 5.85 3.44 -2.49
C MET A 193 6.35 4.70 -3.20
N SER A 194 7.58 4.67 -3.68
CA SER A 194 8.31 5.86 -4.15
C SER A 194 7.55 6.72 -5.15
N GLU A 195 6.78 6.12 -6.07
CA GLU A 195 5.99 6.86 -7.06
C GLU A 195 4.83 7.62 -6.41
N MET A 196 4.11 6.98 -5.48
CA MET A 196 3.02 7.62 -4.74
C MET A 196 3.57 8.67 -3.77
N ASP A 197 4.67 8.33 -3.09
CA ASP A 197 5.30 9.22 -2.13
C ASP A 197 5.83 10.52 -2.78
N ARG A 198 6.22 10.50 -4.06
CA ARG A 198 6.63 11.70 -4.81
C ARG A 198 5.47 12.56 -5.28
N LEU A 199 4.31 11.95 -5.47
CA LEU A 199 3.21 12.60 -6.16
C LEU A 199 2.18 13.19 -5.19
N PHE A 200 1.93 12.54 -4.06
CA PHE A 200 0.81 12.91 -3.20
C PHE A 200 1.21 13.77 -2.00
N VAL A 201 0.42 14.83 -1.83
CA VAL A 201 0.35 15.65 -0.61
C VAL A 201 -1.00 15.38 0.04
N LEU A 202 -1.02 15.09 1.33
CA LEU A 202 -2.21 14.67 2.05
C LEU A 202 -2.68 15.77 2.99
N GLY A 203 -3.97 16.03 2.98
CA GLY A 203 -4.58 17.05 3.82
C GLY A 203 -6.08 16.83 4.03
N ASP A 204 -6.74 17.82 4.61
CA ASP A 204 -8.17 17.78 4.86
C ASP A 204 -8.96 17.83 3.55
N ILE A 205 -10.00 16.99 3.43
CA ILE A 205 -10.92 16.96 2.30
C ILE A 205 -11.64 18.31 2.10
N GLU A 206 -11.88 19.05 3.19
CA GLU A 206 -12.54 20.34 3.14
C GLU A 206 -11.78 21.39 2.34
N LEU A 207 -10.45 21.28 2.26
CA LEU A 207 -9.66 22.15 1.40
C LEU A 207 -10.01 21.92 -0.09
N VAL A 208 -10.13 20.67 -0.52
CA VAL A 208 -10.50 20.35 -1.91
C VAL A 208 -11.93 20.78 -2.21
N ARG A 209 -12.86 20.59 -1.26
CA ARG A 209 -14.25 21.05 -1.40
C ARG A 209 -14.33 22.57 -1.61
N GLN A 210 -13.57 23.33 -0.83
CA GLN A 210 -13.52 24.79 -0.98
C GLN A 210 -12.87 25.24 -2.29
N LEU A 211 -11.83 24.54 -2.74
CA LEU A 211 -11.18 24.82 -4.01
C LEU A 211 -12.14 24.60 -5.19
N ASN A 212 -12.94 23.57 -5.14
CA ASN A 212 -13.86 23.18 -6.22
C ASN A 212 -15.26 23.80 -6.07
N HIS A 213 -15.52 24.62 -5.04
CA HIS A 213 -16.86 25.14 -4.72
C HIS A 213 -17.93 24.05 -4.58
N TRP A 214 -17.54 22.86 -4.15
CA TRP A 214 -18.49 21.79 -3.90
C TRP A 214 -19.31 22.10 -2.64
N LYS A 215 -20.61 21.86 -2.73
CA LYS A 215 -21.49 22.01 -1.58
C LYS A 215 -21.09 21.01 -0.48
N PRO A 216 -21.24 21.36 0.80
CA PRO A 216 -20.99 20.46 1.94
C PRO A 216 -21.87 19.23 1.90
#